data_aaba57689773895466e27588eac0fbba
#
_entry.id   aaba57689773895466e27588eac0fbba
#
_cell.length_a   1.000
_cell.length_b   1.000
_cell.length_c   1.000
_cell.angle_alpha   90.00
_cell.angle_beta   90.00
_cell.angle_gamma   90.00
#
_symmetry.space_group_name_H-M   'P 1'
#
loop_
_entity.id
_entity.type
_entity.pdbx_description
1 polymer ?
#
loop_
_entity_poly.entity_id
_entity_poly.type
_entity_poly.pdbx_seq_one_letter_code
_entity_poly.pdbx_strand_id
1 'polypeptide(L)'
;MLYKRKLQDVLERHLFKGKVIVLYGARQVGKTTLVRAVTERSSKKYRLIDCELVEYQELLERRNTTNLLSLVRGYDIVVFDEAQAVRNIGQVLKTIHDHCPDVQIIATGSSSFDLANLVSEPLTGRSYEFTLYPLAVSEMVENQFDATQKIVDTMRFGSYPDIETGTETERIQKLKTLVSQYVYKNVLAVGGIRKPEIILNLLRLLAHQIGNEVSLRELAGHLATSPATIDRYLDLLEKNFIIMRVSGFGSNARNEVTRTKKIYFTDLGIRNALIDAFAPIEVTARNDVGALFENAFIVERKKYLGWSEDPLTQGYFWRTVSQQEVDYVEQSGASLVGYECKWSDTKVPTVPPQFARTYPQARFEAVYANNYFQFCH
;
A
#
# COMPACT_ATOMS: atom_id res chain seq x y z
N MET A 1 12.35 -5.81 17.53
CA MET A 1 13.43 -5.14 16.75
C MET A 1 12.82 -3.93 16.07
N LEU A 2 13.45 -2.77 16.11
CA LEU A 2 12.93 -1.58 15.41
C LEU A 2 13.62 -1.52 14.05
N TYR A 3 12.84 -1.64 12.96
CA TYR A 3 13.37 -1.52 11.61
C TYR A 3 13.44 -0.03 11.20
N LYS A 4 14.59 0.40 10.65
CA LYS A 4 14.68 1.74 10.06
C LYS A 4 13.88 1.77 8.76
N ARG A 5 12.88 2.65 8.68
CA ARG A 5 12.04 2.77 7.49
C ARG A 5 12.71 3.68 6.46
N LYS A 6 12.72 3.25 5.20
CA LYS A 6 13.24 4.08 4.08
C LYS A 6 12.48 5.40 3.94
N LEU A 7 11.18 5.38 4.19
CA LEU A 7 10.34 6.57 4.14
C LEU A 7 10.69 7.61 5.21
N GLN A 8 11.42 7.25 6.27
CA GLN A 8 11.83 8.18 7.34
C GLN A 8 12.64 9.34 6.79
N ASP A 9 13.66 9.06 5.99
CA ASP A 9 14.55 10.09 5.44
C ASP A 9 13.78 11.03 4.47
N VAL A 10 12.74 10.52 3.79
CA VAL A 10 11.84 11.32 2.93
C VAL A 10 11.00 12.27 3.79
N LEU A 11 10.36 11.76 4.84
CA LEU A 11 9.55 12.59 5.73
C LEU A 11 10.38 13.69 6.38
N GLU A 12 11.60 13.37 6.83
CA GLU A 12 12.52 14.35 7.43
C GLU A 12 12.85 15.50 6.46
N ARG A 13 13.06 15.20 5.17
CA ARG A 13 13.30 16.23 4.15
C ARG A 13 12.10 17.14 3.88
N HIS A 14 10.89 16.67 4.19
CA HIS A 14 9.64 17.41 3.98
C HIS A 14 9.17 18.18 5.23
N LEU A 15 9.85 18.03 6.37
CA LEU A 15 9.55 18.85 7.55
C LEU A 15 9.79 20.35 7.27
N PHE A 16 8.90 21.18 7.78
CA PHE A 16 8.99 22.66 7.72
C PHE A 16 9.03 23.22 6.29
N LYS A 17 8.42 22.52 5.32
CA LYS A 17 8.26 23.01 3.93
C LYS A 17 6.93 23.73 3.71
N GLY A 18 6.30 24.23 4.78
CA GLY A 18 5.06 24.99 4.71
C GLY A 18 3.83 24.17 4.30
N LYS A 19 3.85 22.85 4.52
CA LYS A 19 2.73 21.96 4.22
C LYS A 19 2.49 20.95 5.34
N VAL A 20 1.26 20.51 5.45
CA VAL A 20 0.86 19.38 6.32
C VAL A 20 1.40 18.09 5.71
N ILE A 21 2.02 17.24 6.51
CA ILE A 21 2.39 15.89 6.11
C ILE A 21 1.24 14.95 6.47
N VAL A 22 0.73 14.21 5.49
CA VAL A 22 -0.31 13.19 5.70
C VAL A 22 0.28 11.82 5.39
N LEU A 23 0.29 10.94 6.40
CA LEU A 23 0.85 9.59 6.30
C LEU A 23 -0.26 8.55 6.35
N TYR A 24 -0.56 7.98 5.21
CA TYR A 24 -1.48 6.85 5.09
C TYR A 24 -0.78 5.50 5.28
N GLY A 25 -1.55 4.47 5.53
CA GLY A 25 -1.05 3.09 5.53
C GLY A 25 -1.91 2.17 6.37
N ALA A 26 -1.87 0.89 6.08
CA ALA A 26 -2.62 -0.14 6.80
C ALA A 26 -2.43 -0.03 8.34
N ARG A 27 -3.34 -0.60 9.11
CA ARG A 27 -3.11 -0.75 10.56
C ARG A 27 -1.88 -1.62 10.83
N GLN A 28 -1.19 -1.36 11.92
CA GLN A 28 -0.02 -2.13 12.38
C GLN A 28 1.20 -2.15 11.44
N VAL A 29 1.26 -1.29 10.42
CA VAL A 29 2.46 -1.14 9.58
C VAL A 29 3.55 -0.26 10.22
N GLY A 30 3.26 0.37 11.37
CA GLY A 30 4.22 1.17 12.13
C GLY A 30 4.18 2.67 11.87
N LYS A 31 3.02 3.26 11.48
CA LYS A 31 2.88 4.72 11.24
C LYS A 31 3.28 5.55 12.45
N THR A 32 2.69 5.28 13.61
CA THR A 32 2.99 5.98 14.88
C THR A 32 4.46 5.86 15.26
N THR A 33 5.04 4.65 15.08
CA THR A 33 6.46 4.39 15.33
C THR A 33 7.35 5.23 14.42
N LEU A 34 7.04 5.28 13.12
CA LEU A 34 7.78 6.07 12.14
C LEU A 34 7.72 7.56 12.47
N VAL A 35 6.52 8.09 12.75
CA VAL A 35 6.34 9.51 13.07
C VAL A 35 7.09 9.88 14.36
N ARG A 36 7.06 9.02 15.39
CA ARG A 36 7.87 9.22 16.61
C ARG A 36 9.36 9.27 16.29
N ALA A 37 9.88 8.33 15.49
CA ALA A 37 11.28 8.33 15.09
C ALA A 37 11.68 9.61 14.33
N VAL A 38 10.83 10.11 13.43
CA VAL A 38 11.03 11.39 12.69
C VAL A 38 11.03 12.57 13.66
N THR A 39 10.05 12.64 14.59
CA THR A 39 9.94 13.77 15.53
C THR A 39 11.08 13.79 16.55
N GLU A 40 11.46 12.65 17.10
CA GLU A 40 12.58 12.52 18.04
C GLU A 40 13.91 12.91 17.38
N ARG A 41 14.16 12.46 16.15
CA ARG A 41 15.39 12.77 15.42
C ARG A 41 15.49 14.25 15.02
N SER A 42 14.37 14.93 14.84
CA SER A 42 14.32 16.35 14.51
C SER A 42 14.87 17.24 15.62
N SER A 43 14.99 16.75 16.87
CA SER A 43 15.35 17.50 18.09
C SER A 43 14.42 18.71 18.35
N LYS A 44 13.23 18.72 17.75
CA LYS A 44 12.22 19.76 17.90
C LYS A 44 11.22 19.39 18.98
N LYS A 45 10.62 20.42 19.61
CA LYS A 45 9.58 20.19 20.61
C LYS A 45 8.31 19.73 19.91
N TYR A 46 7.87 18.49 20.20
CA TYR A 46 6.68 17.93 19.57
C TYR A 46 5.59 17.58 20.55
N ARG A 47 4.36 17.48 20.04
CA ARG A 47 3.19 16.98 20.73
C ARG A 47 2.52 15.89 19.87
N LEU A 48 2.17 14.77 20.48
CA LEU A 48 1.38 13.72 19.87
C LEU A 48 -0.03 13.77 20.44
N ILE A 49 -1.03 13.87 19.57
CA ILE A 49 -2.45 13.88 19.86
C ILE A 49 -3.03 12.59 19.30
N ASP A 50 -3.48 11.70 20.18
CA ASP A 50 -4.19 10.48 19.81
C ASP A 50 -5.66 10.83 19.55
N CYS A 51 -6.04 10.82 18.27
CA CYS A 51 -7.39 11.17 17.84
C CYS A 51 -8.45 10.09 18.14
N GLU A 52 -8.07 8.90 18.60
CA GLU A 52 -9.01 7.89 19.08
C GLU A 52 -9.52 8.18 20.50
N LEU A 53 -8.85 9.06 21.26
CA LEU A 53 -9.30 9.46 22.60
C LEU A 53 -10.49 10.43 22.51
N VAL A 54 -11.56 10.10 23.22
CA VAL A 54 -12.84 10.85 23.20
C VAL A 54 -12.64 12.32 23.54
N GLU A 55 -11.78 12.65 24.49
CA GLU A 55 -11.49 14.02 24.92
C GLU A 55 -10.94 14.87 23.76
N TYR A 56 -10.03 14.30 22.96
CA TYR A 56 -9.51 15.00 21.78
C TYR A 56 -10.53 15.05 20.65
N GLN A 57 -11.33 13.99 20.43
CA GLN A 57 -12.39 14.01 19.44
C GLN A 57 -13.38 15.16 19.72
N GLU A 58 -13.93 15.24 20.94
CA GLU A 58 -14.85 16.29 21.32
C GLU A 58 -14.26 17.69 21.16
N LEU A 59 -12.99 17.87 21.58
CA LEU A 59 -12.33 19.16 21.50
C LEU A 59 -12.10 19.60 20.05
N LEU A 60 -11.62 18.69 19.20
CA LEU A 60 -11.32 18.94 17.79
C LEU A 60 -12.61 19.14 16.97
N GLU A 61 -13.67 18.36 17.24
CA GLU A 61 -14.94 18.45 16.53
C GLU A 61 -15.71 19.74 16.82
N ARG A 62 -15.56 20.34 18.00
CA ARG A 62 -16.12 21.67 18.33
C ARG A 62 -15.54 22.79 17.46
N ARG A 63 -14.39 22.61 16.86
CA ARG A 63 -13.71 23.55 15.96
C ARG A 63 -13.57 24.96 16.51
N ASN A 64 -13.49 25.11 17.82
CA ASN A 64 -13.22 26.41 18.43
C ASN A 64 -11.75 26.80 18.16
N THR A 65 -11.55 27.85 17.38
CA THR A 65 -10.23 28.29 16.94
C THR A 65 -9.28 28.55 18.11
N THR A 66 -9.74 29.19 19.19
CA THR A 66 -8.91 29.45 20.37
C THR A 66 -8.42 28.16 21.01
N ASN A 67 -9.28 27.16 21.15
CA ASN A 67 -8.93 25.85 21.70
C ASN A 67 -7.97 25.10 20.76
N LEU A 68 -8.23 25.11 19.45
CA LEU A 68 -7.35 24.47 18.46
C LEU A 68 -5.95 25.08 18.50
N LEU A 69 -5.84 26.41 18.53
CA LEU A 69 -4.56 27.09 18.60
C LEU A 69 -3.83 26.84 19.93
N SER A 70 -4.56 26.67 21.02
CA SER A 70 -3.98 26.33 22.33
C SER A 70 -3.32 24.93 22.35
N LEU A 71 -3.85 23.98 21.53
CA LEU A 71 -3.27 22.65 21.41
C LEU A 71 -1.88 22.63 20.78
N VAL A 72 -1.61 23.57 19.88
CA VAL A 72 -0.39 23.59 19.07
C VAL A 72 0.61 24.63 19.56
N ARG A 73 0.17 25.59 20.36
CA ARG A 73 1.02 26.68 20.86
C ARG A 73 2.17 26.18 21.74
N GLY A 74 3.40 26.59 21.40
CA GLY A 74 4.63 26.22 22.11
C GLY A 74 5.22 24.88 21.70
N TYR A 75 4.75 24.30 20.60
CA TYR A 75 5.34 23.13 19.96
C TYR A 75 5.77 23.48 18.53
N ASP A 76 6.89 22.88 18.08
CA ASP A 76 7.38 23.02 16.72
C ASP A 76 6.69 22.02 15.77
N ILE A 77 6.38 20.83 16.29
CA ILE A 77 5.70 19.76 15.54
C ILE A 77 4.48 19.30 16.32
N VAL A 78 3.34 19.15 15.64
CA VAL A 78 2.14 18.54 16.22
C VAL A 78 1.68 17.38 15.34
N VAL A 79 1.54 16.22 15.96
CA VAL A 79 1.14 14.97 15.32
C VAL A 79 -0.31 14.66 15.71
N PHE A 80 -1.17 14.47 14.73
CA PHE A 80 -2.53 13.96 14.88
C PHE A 80 -2.54 12.49 14.44
N ASP A 81 -2.46 11.59 15.41
CA ASP A 81 -2.41 10.14 15.15
C ASP A 81 -3.83 9.58 15.02
N GLU A 82 -4.06 8.65 14.06
CA GLU A 82 -5.38 8.10 13.67
C GLU A 82 -6.42 9.21 13.43
N ALA A 83 -6.02 10.23 12.69
CA ALA A 83 -6.77 11.47 12.47
C ALA A 83 -8.17 11.27 11.87
N GLN A 84 -8.43 10.16 11.16
CA GLN A 84 -9.75 9.82 10.64
C GLN A 84 -10.81 9.59 11.74
N ALA A 85 -10.40 9.40 12.99
CA ALA A 85 -11.33 9.26 14.10
C ALA A 85 -12.10 10.56 14.41
N VAL A 86 -11.59 11.72 13.95
CA VAL A 86 -12.19 13.04 14.14
C VAL A 86 -12.98 13.45 12.89
N ARG A 87 -14.26 13.77 13.07
CA ARG A 87 -15.10 14.29 11.97
C ARG A 87 -14.56 15.63 11.46
N ASN A 88 -14.53 15.81 10.15
CA ASN A 88 -14.05 17.03 9.50
C ASN A 88 -12.61 17.42 9.90
N ILE A 89 -11.75 16.46 10.19
CA ILE A 89 -10.34 16.71 10.59
C ILE A 89 -9.60 17.60 9.59
N GLY A 90 -9.89 17.51 8.30
CA GLY A 90 -9.29 18.37 7.29
C GLY A 90 -9.52 19.86 7.53
N GLN A 91 -10.70 20.24 7.99
CA GLN A 91 -11.01 21.64 8.36
C GLN A 91 -10.23 22.06 9.61
N VAL A 92 -10.06 21.16 10.57
CA VAL A 92 -9.26 21.40 11.78
C VAL A 92 -7.79 21.63 11.40
N LEU A 93 -7.20 20.72 10.61
CA LEU A 93 -5.81 20.81 10.16
C LEU A 93 -5.59 22.08 9.33
N LYS A 94 -6.53 22.43 8.43
CA LYS A 94 -6.49 23.68 7.67
C LYS A 94 -6.49 24.90 8.59
N THR A 95 -7.40 24.95 9.57
CA THR A 95 -7.48 26.08 10.51
C THR A 95 -6.18 26.25 11.27
N ILE A 96 -5.58 25.18 11.77
CA ILE A 96 -4.30 25.23 12.47
C ILE A 96 -3.18 25.69 11.53
N HIS A 97 -3.10 25.09 10.33
CA HIS A 97 -2.07 25.42 9.34
C HIS A 97 -2.12 26.90 8.92
N ASP A 98 -3.32 27.43 8.66
CA ASP A 98 -3.51 28.82 8.20
C ASP A 98 -3.20 29.84 9.31
N HIS A 99 -3.37 29.49 10.61
CA HIS A 99 -3.11 30.39 11.75
C HIS A 99 -1.75 30.18 12.43
N CYS A 100 -1.11 29.03 12.24
CA CYS A 100 0.19 28.68 12.82
C CYS A 100 1.12 28.11 11.75
N PRO A 101 1.54 28.91 10.74
CA PRO A 101 2.32 28.43 9.60
C PRO A 101 3.72 27.90 9.98
N ASP A 102 4.25 28.32 11.13
CA ASP A 102 5.56 27.87 11.63
C ASP A 102 5.49 26.48 12.32
N VAL A 103 4.28 25.98 12.62
CA VAL A 103 4.09 24.67 13.25
C VAL A 103 3.99 23.60 12.18
N GLN A 104 4.90 22.63 12.21
CA GLN A 104 4.76 21.45 11.34
C GLN A 104 3.64 20.56 11.84
N ILE A 105 2.66 20.32 10.98
CA ILE A 105 1.57 19.38 11.25
C ILE A 105 1.88 18.07 10.55
N ILE A 106 1.70 16.96 11.26
CA ILE A 106 1.73 15.59 10.73
C ILE A 106 0.40 14.93 11.10
N ALA A 107 -0.29 14.35 10.13
CA ALA A 107 -1.51 13.57 10.36
C ALA A 107 -1.31 12.14 9.88
N THR A 108 -1.69 11.15 10.69
CA THR A 108 -1.66 9.74 10.29
C THR A 108 -3.07 9.18 10.15
N GLY A 109 -3.23 8.18 9.27
CA GLY A 109 -4.50 7.48 9.15
C GLY A 109 -4.37 6.07 8.58
N SER A 110 -5.23 5.18 9.08
CA SER A 110 -5.23 3.75 8.72
C SER A 110 -6.02 3.44 7.44
N SER A 111 -6.78 4.38 6.91
CA SER A 111 -7.55 4.25 5.68
C SER A 111 -7.36 5.51 4.83
N SER A 112 -6.94 5.32 3.58
CA SER A 112 -6.93 6.43 2.63
C SER A 112 -8.35 6.87 2.25
N PHE A 113 -9.35 6.00 2.42
CA PHE A 113 -10.75 6.34 2.15
C PHE A 113 -11.28 7.40 3.13
N ASP A 114 -11.09 7.17 4.43
CA ASP A 114 -11.63 8.07 5.43
C ASP A 114 -10.82 9.36 5.52
N LEU A 115 -9.51 9.23 5.70
CA LEU A 115 -8.66 10.39 5.88
C LEU A 115 -8.50 11.20 4.58
N ALA A 116 -8.30 10.56 3.41
CA ALA A 116 -8.16 11.28 2.15
C ALA A 116 -9.43 12.06 1.79
N ASN A 117 -10.62 11.48 1.95
CA ASN A 117 -11.86 12.20 1.71
C ASN A 117 -12.06 13.39 2.68
N LEU A 118 -11.59 13.24 3.92
CA LEU A 118 -11.71 14.30 4.93
C LEU A 118 -10.71 15.44 4.73
N VAL A 119 -9.53 15.15 4.15
CA VAL A 119 -8.44 16.14 4.03
C VAL A 119 -8.24 16.67 2.60
N SER A 120 -8.65 15.95 1.55
CA SER A 120 -8.35 16.28 0.17
C SER A 120 -8.86 17.66 -0.25
N GLU A 121 -10.12 17.98 0.03
CA GLU A 121 -10.70 19.29 -0.32
C GLU A 121 -10.15 20.41 0.58
N PRO A 122 -10.17 20.29 1.93
CA PRO A 122 -9.66 21.33 2.80
C PRO A 122 -8.17 21.62 2.66
N LEU A 123 -7.35 20.58 2.40
CA LEU A 123 -5.88 20.68 2.30
C LEU A 123 -5.36 20.73 0.86
N THR A 124 -6.21 20.96 -0.14
CA THR A 124 -5.76 21.10 -1.54
C THR A 124 -4.60 22.09 -1.65
N GLY A 125 -3.46 21.65 -2.19
CA GLY A 125 -2.24 22.42 -2.32
C GLY A 125 -1.45 22.65 -1.00
N ARG A 126 -1.98 22.22 0.14
CA ARG A 126 -1.41 22.41 1.49
C ARG A 126 -0.84 21.16 2.13
N SER A 127 -0.86 20.01 1.44
CA SER A 127 -0.35 18.74 1.97
C SER A 127 0.71 18.10 1.10
N TYR A 128 1.58 17.32 1.74
CA TYR A 128 2.34 16.24 1.17
C TYR A 128 1.74 14.92 1.65
N GLU A 129 1.50 13.99 0.75
CA GLU A 129 0.85 12.72 1.05
C GLU A 129 1.81 11.57 0.83
N PHE A 130 1.94 10.72 1.83
CA PHE A 130 2.82 9.54 1.80
C PHE A 130 2.05 8.29 2.21
N THR A 131 2.47 7.16 1.68
CA THR A 131 1.91 5.85 2.05
C THR A 131 2.97 4.97 2.67
N LEU A 132 2.72 4.48 3.88
CA LEU A 132 3.54 3.49 4.55
C LEU A 132 2.96 2.10 4.33
N TYR A 133 3.70 1.28 3.59
CA TYR A 133 3.40 -0.14 3.41
C TYR A 133 4.02 -0.99 4.53
N PRO A 134 3.66 -2.29 4.65
CA PRO A 134 4.46 -3.25 5.42
C PRO A 134 5.94 -3.17 5.02
N LEU A 135 6.84 -3.77 5.82
CA LEU A 135 8.29 -3.66 5.60
C LEU A 135 8.68 -4.07 4.18
N ALA A 136 9.55 -3.29 3.57
CA ALA A 136 10.21 -3.73 2.34
C ALA A 136 11.34 -4.69 2.67
N VAL A 137 11.68 -5.58 1.75
CA VAL A 137 12.83 -6.47 1.95
C VAL A 137 14.10 -5.66 2.18
N SER A 138 14.27 -4.54 1.47
CA SER A 138 15.43 -3.63 1.64
C SER A 138 15.44 -2.84 2.96
N GLU A 139 14.40 -2.92 3.78
CA GLU A 139 14.37 -2.42 5.16
C GLU A 139 14.75 -3.51 6.17
N MET A 140 14.83 -4.77 5.75
CA MET A 140 15.11 -5.93 6.59
C MET A 140 16.50 -6.53 6.35
N VAL A 141 17.02 -6.41 5.13
CA VAL A 141 18.31 -6.96 4.69
C VAL A 141 19.06 -5.96 3.81
N GLU A 142 20.39 -6.12 3.72
CA GLU A 142 21.27 -5.15 3.04
C GLU A 142 21.84 -5.68 1.71
N ASN A 143 21.78 -6.99 1.45
CA ASN A 143 22.40 -7.58 0.28
C ASN A 143 21.48 -8.57 -0.44
N GLN A 144 21.83 -8.86 -1.71
CA GLN A 144 21.04 -9.74 -2.58
C GLN A 144 20.94 -11.18 -2.04
N PHE A 145 21.97 -11.70 -1.39
CA PHE A 145 21.93 -13.07 -0.87
C PHE A 145 20.88 -13.23 0.21
N ASP A 146 20.88 -12.35 1.20
CA ASP A 146 19.88 -12.35 2.27
C ASP A 146 18.50 -12.00 1.72
N ALA A 147 18.41 -11.10 0.72
CA ALA A 147 17.16 -10.76 0.07
C ALA A 147 16.51 -11.97 -0.62
N THR A 148 17.31 -12.85 -1.25
CA THR A 148 16.81 -14.08 -1.88
C THR A 148 16.18 -15.03 -0.86
N GLN A 149 16.74 -15.11 0.35
CA GLN A 149 16.13 -15.88 1.45
C GLN A 149 14.89 -15.16 2.00
N LYS A 150 14.98 -13.85 2.15
CA LYS A 150 13.90 -13.06 2.75
C LYS A 150 12.65 -12.98 1.88
N ILE A 151 12.79 -12.96 0.54
CA ILE A 151 11.62 -12.95 -0.35
C ILE A 151 10.80 -14.23 -0.22
N VAL A 152 11.44 -15.40 -0.01
CA VAL A 152 10.76 -16.68 0.24
C VAL A 152 9.88 -16.59 1.50
N ASP A 153 10.45 -16.04 2.57
CA ASP A 153 9.74 -15.82 3.83
C ASP A 153 8.58 -14.83 3.65
N THR A 154 8.83 -13.72 2.94
CA THR A 154 7.81 -12.70 2.63
C THR A 154 6.68 -13.25 1.75
N MET A 155 6.98 -14.10 0.77
CA MET A 155 5.96 -14.77 -0.04
C MET A 155 5.06 -15.71 0.78
N ARG A 156 5.56 -16.17 1.93
CA ARG A 156 4.85 -17.10 2.81
C ARG A 156 4.09 -16.40 3.92
N PHE A 157 4.71 -15.42 4.59
CA PHE A 157 4.18 -14.80 5.81
C PHE A 157 3.93 -13.28 5.68
N GLY A 158 4.21 -12.69 4.53
CA GLY A 158 4.14 -11.23 4.36
C GLY A 158 5.27 -10.52 5.08
N SER A 159 5.09 -9.23 5.30
CA SER A 159 6.12 -8.35 5.87
C SER A 159 5.58 -7.33 6.88
N TYR A 160 4.48 -7.65 7.56
CA TYR A 160 4.03 -6.83 8.69
C TYR A 160 5.06 -6.88 9.83
N PRO A 161 5.42 -5.73 10.45
CA PRO A 161 6.47 -5.70 11.47
C PRO A 161 6.29 -6.69 12.64
N ASP A 162 5.05 -6.88 13.10
CA ASP A 162 4.75 -7.82 14.19
C ASP A 162 4.85 -9.30 13.78
N ILE A 163 4.75 -9.58 12.49
CA ILE A 163 4.84 -10.94 11.94
C ILE A 163 6.30 -11.39 11.75
N GLU A 164 7.24 -10.44 11.67
CA GLU A 164 8.66 -10.72 11.44
C GLU A 164 9.34 -11.51 12.57
N THR A 165 8.72 -11.55 13.75
CA THR A 165 9.25 -12.22 14.93
C THR A 165 8.31 -13.31 15.42
N GLY A 166 8.87 -14.41 15.89
CA GLY A 166 8.13 -15.54 16.44
C GLY A 166 8.32 -16.83 15.65
N THR A 167 7.80 -17.91 16.20
CA THR A 167 7.75 -19.22 15.56
C THR A 167 6.76 -19.21 14.40
N GLU A 168 6.87 -20.16 13.50
CA GLU A 168 5.93 -20.31 12.37
C GLU A 168 4.46 -20.34 12.84
N THR A 169 4.17 -21.10 13.89
CA THR A 169 2.82 -21.21 14.45
C THR A 169 2.31 -19.87 14.99
N GLU A 170 3.15 -19.13 15.69
CA GLU A 170 2.79 -17.79 16.22
C GLU A 170 2.55 -16.80 15.09
N ARG A 171 3.37 -16.81 14.06
CA ARG A 171 3.22 -15.95 12.88
C ARG A 171 1.90 -16.23 12.17
N ILE A 172 1.55 -17.50 11.94
CA ILE A 172 0.26 -17.91 11.35
C ILE A 172 -0.91 -17.44 12.21
N GLN A 173 -0.84 -17.62 13.53
CA GLN A 173 -1.90 -17.19 14.45
C GLN A 173 -2.07 -15.67 14.42
N LYS A 174 -0.98 -14.91 14.45
CA LYS A 174 -1.01 -13.44 14.33
C LYS A 174 -1.64 -13.01 13.01
N LEU A 175 -1.27 -13.62 11.88
CA LEU A 175 -1.83 -13.32 10.57
C LEU A 175 -3.34 -13.59 10.51
N LYS A 176 -3.80 -14.73 11.02
CA LYS A 176 -5.23 -15.03 11.10
C LYS A 176 -5.99 -14.02 11.97
N THR A 177 -5.40 -13.61 13.08
CA THR A 177 -5.96 -12.57 13.95
C THR A 177 -5.99 -11.22 13.23
N LEU A 178 -4.91 -10.85 12.56
CA LEU A 178 -4.82 -9.61 11.79
C LEU A 178 -5.90 -9.56 10.69
N VAL A 179 -6.05 -10.62 9.90
CA VAL A 179 -7.09 -10.71 8.86
C VAL A 179 -8.49 -10.55 9.46
N SER A 180 -8.79 -11.27 10.56
CA SER A 180 -10.11 -11.17 11.17
C SER A 180 -10.40 -9.76 11.71
N GLN A 181 -9.47 -9.16 12.43
CA GLN A 181 -9.62 -7.81 12.97
C GLN A 181 -9.67 -6.75 11.89
N TYR A 182 -8.79 -6.85 10.89
CA TYR A 182 -8.64 -5.86 9.84
C TYR A 182 -9.84 -5.84 8.90
N VAL A 183 -10.25 -7.01 8.42
CA VAL A 183 -11.41 -7.13 7.53
C VAL A 183 -12.69 -6.78 8.28
N TYR A 184 -12.89 -7.29 9.50
CA TYR A 184 -14.13 -7.07 10.25
C TYR A 184 -14.25 -5.63 10.79
N LYS A 185 -13.20 -5.05 11.37
CA LYS A 185 -13.29 -3.72 11.99
C LYS A 185 -13.21 -2.57 11.00
N ASN A 186 -12.39 -2.67 9.97
CA ASN A 186 -12.15 -1.53 9.08
C ASN A 186 -13.02 -1.57 7.83
N VAL A 187 -13.04 -2.70 7.14
CA VAL A 187 -13.76 -2.81 5.87
C VAL A 187 -15.27 -2.80 6.10
N LEU A 188 -15.73 -3.46 7.16
CA LEU A 188 -17.17 -3.58 7.44
C LEU A 188 -17.74 -2.36 8.16
N ALA A 189 -16.96 -1.67 8.99
CA ALA A 189 -17.41 -0.50 9.72
C ALA A 189 -17.63 0.73 8.81
N VAL A 190 -16.77 0.90 7.81
CA VAL A 190 -16.75 2.10 6.95
C VAL A 190 -17.77 2.06 5.82
N GLY A 191 -18.16 0.90 5.34
CA GLY A 191 -18.83 0.79 4.05
C GLY A 191 -20.35 0.79 4.06
N GLY A 192 -21.04 0.84 5.20
CA GLY A 192 -22.49 0.57 5.23
C GLY A 192 -22.83 -0.78 4.62
N ILE A 193 -21.94 -1.77 4.79
CA ILE A 193 -21.99 -3.07 4.13
C ILE A 193 -23.09 -3.91 4.76
N ARG A 194 -24.12 -4.20 3.95
CA ARG A 194 -25.26 -5.00 4.42
C ARG A 194 -24.96 -6.50 4.51
N LYS A 195 -23.93 -7.00 3.79
CA LYS A 195 -23.60 -8.44 3.71
C LYS A 195 -22.08 -8.64 3.83
N PRO A 196 -21.54 -8.74 5.04
CA PRO A 196 -20.11 -8.91 5.31
C PRO A 196 -19.48 -10.13 4.62
N GLU A 197 -20.24 -11.22 4.51
CA GLU A 197 -19.79 -12.46 3.89
C GLU A 197 -19.41 -12.31 2.41
N ILE A 198 -20.01 -11.36 1.68
CA ILE A 198 -19.67 -11.10 0.28
C ILE A 198 -18.23 -10.60 0.16
N ILE A 199 -17.79 -9.71 1.06
CA ILE A 199 -16.41 -9.19 1.02
C ILE A 199 -15.39 -10.27 1.37
N LEU A 200 -15.68 -11.11 2.36
CA LEU A 200 -14.80 -12.22 2.73
C LEU A 200 -14.67 -13.22 1.58
N ASN A 201 -15.78 -13.58 0.94
CA ASN A 201 -15.77 -14.46 -0.19
C ASN A 201 -15.10 -13.84 -1.42
N LEU A 202 -15.27 -12.50 -1.65
CA LEU A 202 -14.54 -11.76 -2.67
C LEU A 202 -13.04 -11.84 -2.42
N LEU A 203 -12.56 -11.57 -1.19
CA LEU A 203 -11.16 -11.67 -0.84
C LEU A 203 -10.59 -13.07 -1.05
N ARG A 204 -11.34 -14.13 -0.70
CA ARG A 204 -10.92 -15.51 -0.96
C ARG A 204 -10.82 -15.81 -2.46
N LEU A 205 -11.79 -15.39 -3.27
CA LEU A 205 -11.73 -15.55 -4.72
C LEU A 205 -10.51 -14.84 -5.30
N LEU A 206 -10.25 -13.59 -4.88
CA LEU A 206 -9.07 -12.84 -5.30
C LEU A 206 -7.76 -13.50 -4.86
N ALA A 207 -7.72 -14.09 -3.66
CA ALA A 207 -6.55 -14.79 -3.14
C ALA A 207 -6.22 -16.05 -3.97
N HIS A 208 -7.22 -16.71 -4.55
CA HIS A 208 -7.03 -17.84 -5.49
C HIS A 208 -6.65 -17.38 -6.90
N GLN A 209 -7.01 -16.15 -7.31
CA GLN A 209 -6.78 -15.59 -8.65
C GLN A 209 -5.65 -14.55 -8.67
N ILE A 210 -4.73 -14.61 -7.72
CA ILE A 210 -3.63 -13.66 -7.58
C ILE A 210 -2.86 -13.50 -8.91
N GLY A 211 -2.56 -12.26 -9.32
CA GLY A 211 -1.82 -11.97 -10.55
C GLY A 211 -2.63 -12.13 -11.85
N ASN A 212 -3.90 -12.54 -11.78
CA ASN A 212 -4.75 -12.67 -12.96
C ASN A 212 -5.62 -11.43 -13.19
N GLU A 213 -6.04 -11.24 -14.44
CA GLU A 213 -7.05 -10.25 -14.78
C GLU A 213 -8.40 -10.64 -14.14
N VAL A 214 -9.08 -9.65 -13.58
CA VAL A 214 -10.34 -9.87 -12.87
C VAL A 214 -11.52 -9.33 -13.65
N SER A 215 -12.50 -10.19 -13.88
CA SER A 215 -13.78 -9.81 -14.47
C SER A 215 -14.80 -9.48 -13.37
N LEU A 216 -15.25 -8.21 -13.32
CA LEU A 216 -16.30 -7.80 -12.39
C LEU A 216 -17.61 -8.58 -12.57
N ARG A 217 -17.94 -8.98 -13.81
CA ARG A 217 -19.14 -9.75 -14.12
C ARG A 217 -19.05 -11.18 -13.58
N GLU A 218 -17.90 -11.80 -13.75
CA GLU A 218 -17.63 -13.16 -13.25
C GLU A 218 -17.71 -13.19 -11.73
N LEU A 219 -16.99 -12.29 -11.05
CA LEU A 219 -17.04 -12.19 -9.59
C LEU A 219 -18.46 -11.90 -9.08
N ALA A 220 -19.20 -11.02 -9.75
CA ALA A 220 -20.59 -10.72 -9.40
C ALA A 220 -21.50 -11.94 -9.52
N GLY A 221 -21.29 -12.78 -10.55
CA GLY A 221 -22.00 -14.04 -10.74
C GLY A 221 -21.72 -15.02 -9.61
N HIS A 222 -20.44 -15.26 -9.27
CA HIS A 222 -20.04 -16.14 -8.17
C HIS A 222 -20.58 -15.69 -6.80
N LEU A 223 -20.70 -14.39 -6.58
CA LEU A 223 -21.11 -13.83 -5.29
C LEU A 223 -22.58 -13.41 -5.23
N ALA A 224 -23.38 -13.76 -6.24
CA ALA A 224 -24.81 -13.42 -6.36
C ALA A 224 -25.08 -11.92 -6.06
N THR A 225 -24.28 -11.04 -6.71
CA THR A 225 -24.36 -9.60 -6.54
C THR A 225 -24.21 -8.85 -7.88
N SER A 226 -24.14 -7.52 -7.87
CA SER A 226 -23.95 -6.73 -9.08
C SER A 226 -22.47 -6.39 -9.35
N PRO A 227 -22.04 -6.23 -10.61
CA PRO A 227 -20.69 -5.73 -10.94
C PRO A 227 -20.35 -4.40 -10.27
N ALA A 228 -21.33 -3.49 -10.15
CA ALA A 228 -21.14 -2.22 -9.44
C ALA A 228 -20.85 -2.40 -7.95
N THR A 229 -21.46 -3.41 -7.31
CA THR A 229 -21.18 -3.76 -5.91
C THR A 229 -19.75 -4.30 -5.77
N ILE A 230 -19.32 -5.17 -6.70
CA ILE A 230 -17.95 -5.70 -6.70
C ILE A 230 -16.95 -4.57 -6.87
N ASP A 231 -17.14 -3.66 -7.83
CA ASP A 231 -16.23 -2.54 -8.06
C ASP A 231 -16.11 -1.64 -6.81
N ARG A 232 -17.23 -1.32 -6.17
CA ARG A 232 -17.23 -0.59 -4.90
C ARG A 232 -16.47 -1.32 -3.78
N TYR A 233 -16.58 -2.65 -3.72
CA TYR A 233 -15.85 -3.44 -2.73
C TYR A 233 -14.35 -3.51 -3.04
N LEU A 234 -13.97 -3.61 -4.30
CA LEU A 234 -12.57 -3.51 -4.71
C LEU A 234 -11.98 -2.13 -4.38
N ASP A 235 -12.74 -1.04 -4.61
CA ASP A 235 -12.33 0.31 -4.20
C ASP A 235 -12.09 0.39 -2.68
N LEU A 236 -12.99 -0.18 -1.91
CA LEU A 236 -12.87 -0.20 -0.45
C LEU A 236 -11.65 -1.00 0.01
N LEU A 237 -11.40 -2.18 -0.58
CA LEU A 237 -10.25 -3.02 -0.26
C LEU A 237 -8.92 -2.34 -0.64
N GLU A 238 -8.87 -1.65 -1.77
CA GLU A 238 -7.69 -0.90 -2.21
C GLU A 238 -7.41 0.30 -1.30
N LYS A 239 -8.42 1.09 -0.97
CA LYS A 239 -8.32 2.25 -0.07
C LYS A 239 -7.95 1.85 1.38
N ASN A 240 -8.22 0.61 1.75
CA ASN A 240 -7.77 0.04 3.02
C ASN A 240 -6.44 -0.73 2.90
N PHE A 241 -5.71 -0.59 1.81
CA PHE A 241 -4.39 -1.21 1.62
C PHE A 241 -4.36 -2.75 1.76
N ILE A 242 -5.45 -3.42 1.40
CA ILE A 242 -5.49 -4.90 1.36
C ILE A 242 -5.05 -5.39 0.00
N ILE A 243 -5.55 -4.75 -1.04
CA ILE A 243 -5.19 -5.03 -2.43
C ILE A 243 -4.68 -3.76 -3.12
N MET A 244 -4.08 -3.94 -4.27
CA MET A 244 -3.85 -2.88 -5.26
C MET A 244 -4.29 -3.37 -6.64
N ARG A 245 -4.78 -2.43 -7.44
CA ARG A 245 -5.19 -2.67 -8.82
C ARG A 245 -4.16 -2.08 -9.78
N VAL A 246 -3.68 -2.91 -10.68
CA VAL A 246 -2.77 -2.49 -11.75
C VAL A 246 -3.54 -2.47 -13.05
N SER A 247 -3.54 -1.34 -13.75
CA SER A 247 -4.24 -1.14 -15.01
C SER A 247 -3.41 -1.63 -16.19
N GLY A 248 -4.08 -2.00 -17.29
CA GLY A 248 -3.40 -2.37 -18.53
C GLY A 248 -2.79 -1.15 -19.22
N PHE A 249 -1.52 -1.24 -19.62
CA PHE A 249 -0.82 -0.23 -20.40
C PHE A 249 -1.30 -0.19 -21.87
N GLY A 250 -1.45 0.99 -22.43
CA GLY A 250 -1.81 1.15 -23.86
C GLY A 250 -1.64 2.55 -24.38
N SER A 251 -1.50 2.67 -25.68
CA SER A 251 -1.27 3.95 -26.38
C SER A 251 -2.48 4.90 -26.40
N ASN A 252 -3.63 4.49 -25.86
CA ASN A 252 -4.83 5.30 -25.85
C ASN A 252 -5.42 5.36 -24.43
N ALA A 253 -5.31 6.51 -23.78
CA ALA A 253 -5.77 6.77 -22.41
C ALA A 253 -7.25 6.39 -22.17
N ARG A 254 -8.13 6.50 -23.20
CA ARG A 254 -9.52 6.01 -23.10
C ARG A 254 -9.62 4.51 -22.90
N ASN A 255 -8.70 3.75 -23.52
CA ASN A 255 -8.69 2.29 -23.40
C ASN A 255 -8.07 1.83 -22.06
N GLU A 256 -7.18 2.61 -21.44
CA GLU A 256 -6.62 2.31 -20.12
C GLU A 256 -7.68 2.33 -19.02
N VAL A 257 -8.61 3.28 -19.06
CA VAL A 257 -9.70 3.39 -18.07
C VAL A 257 -10.71 2.23 -18.19
N THR A 258 -10.88 1.66 -19.39
CA THR A 258 -11.88 0.60 -19.65
C THR A 258 -11.32 -0.82 -19.63
N ARG A 259 -9.99 -0.97 -19.53
CA ARG A 259 -9.32 -2.29 -19.52
C ARG A 259 -9.56 -3.03 -18.22
N THR A 260 -9.49 -4.34 -18.32
CA THR A 260 -9.38 -5.24 -17.16
C THR A 260 -8.22 -4.83 -16.26
N LYS A 261 -8.34 -5.07 -14.97
CA LYS A 261 -7.30 -4.79 -13.98
C LYS A 261 -6.77 -6.09 -13.42
N LYS A 262 -5.45 -6.18 -13.24
CA LYS A 262 -4.85 -7.21 -12.39
C LYS A 262 -4.95 -6.79 -10.94
N ILE A 263 -5.19 -7.75 -10.06
CA ILE A 263 -5.30 -7.50 -8.62
C ILE A 263 -4.17 -8.22 -7.90
N TYR A 264 -3.47 -7.47 -7.05
CA TYR A 264 -2.39 -7.94 -6.20
C TYR A 264 -2.72 -7.65 -4.74
N PHE A 265 -2.26 -8.50 -3.83
CA PHE A 265 -2.33 -8.23 -2.41
C PHE A 265 -1.13 -7.36 -2.00
N THR A 266 -1.37 -6.35 -1.17
CA THR A 266 -0.30 -5.49 -0.64
C THR A 266 0.59 -6.22 0.37
N ASP A 267 0.11 -7.36 0.90
CA ASP A 267 0.86 -8.26 1.76
C ASP A 267 0.43 -9.72 1.51
N LEU A 268 1.41 -10.58 1.24
CA LEU A 268 1.15 -11.98 0.92
C LEU A 268 0.80 -12.83 2.14
N GLY A 269 1.19 -12.43 3.34
CA GLY A 269 0.76 -13.07 4.57
C GLY A 269 -0.76 -12.93 4.76
N ILE A 270 -1.31 -11.76 4.47
CA ILE A 270 -2.77 -11.54 4.46
C ILE A 270 -3.45 -12.44 3.43
N ARG A 271 -2.93 -12.50 2.19
CA ARG A 271 -3.44 -13.38 1.15
C ARG A 271 -3.44 -14.85 1.59
N ASN A 272 -2.34 -15.32 2.14
CA ASN A 272 -2.19 -16.72 2.54
C ASN A 272 -3.08 -17.05 3.75
N ALA A 273 -3.27 -16.12 4.67
CA ALA A 273 -4.17 -16.31 5.82
C ALA A 273 -5.65 -16.41 5.42
N LEU A 274 -6.06 -15.76 4.33
CA LEU A 274 -7.44 -15.84 3.80
C LEU A 274 -7.82 -17.23 3.27
N ILE A 275 -6.82 -18.01 2.81
CA ILE A 275 -7.01 -19.32 2.18
C ILE A 275 -6.18 -20.46 2.81
N ASP A 276 -5.62 -20.21 4.00
CA ASP A 276 -4.79 -21.16 4.74
C ASP A 276 -3.57 -21.73 3.96
N ALA A 277 -2.97 -20.94 3.06
CA ALA A 277 -1.92 -21.35 2.13
C ALA A 277 -0.51 -21.08 2.66
N PHE A 278 -0.11 -21.67 3.78
CA PHE A 278 1.20 -21.48 4.44
C PHE A 278 2.24 -22.55 4.13
N ALA A 279 1.99 -23.45 3.20
CA ALA A 279 2.97 -24.46 2.82
C ALA A 279 4.29 -23.83 2.34
N PRO A 280 5.45 -24.43 2.62
CA PRO A 280 6.73 -23.98 2.12
C PRO A 280 6.73 -23.79 0.59
N ILE A 281 7.48 -22.81 0.12
CA ILE A 281 7.54 -22.45 -1.33
C ILE A 281 8.14 -23.57 -2.16
N GLU A 282 9.05 -24.35 -1.58
CA GLU A 282 9.79 -25.46 -2.23
C GLU A 282 8.96 -26.73 -2.41
N VAL A 283 7.76 -26.79 -1.80
CA VAL A 283 6.89 -27.96 -1.93
C VAL A 283 6.36 -28.06 -3.37
N THR A 284 6.67 -29.15 -4.04
CA THR A 284 6.31 -29.40 -5.46
C THR A 284 4.81 -29.37 -5.76
N ALA A 285 3.97 -29.60 -4.74
CA ALA A 285 2.51 -29.51 -4.88
C ALA A 285 1.99 -28.06 -4.93
N ARG A 286 2.85 -27.05 -4.67
CA ARG A 286 2.46 -25.65 -4.71
C ARG A 286 2.52 -25.12 -6.15
N ASN A 287 1.41 -24.73 -6.70
CA ASN A 287 1.27 -24.30 -8.10
C ASN A 287 1.17 -22.78 -8.27
N ASP A 288 1.17 -21.99 -7.17
CA ASP A 288 0.99 -20.54 -7.18
C ASP A 288 2.30 -19.75 -7.00
N VAL A 289 3.46 -20.42 -6.95
CA VAL A 289 4.75 -19.80 -6.63
C VAL A 289 5.12 -18.67 -7.60
N GLY A 290 4.89 -18.86 -8.90
CA GLY A 290 5.14 -17.83 -9.91
C GLY A 290 4.28 -16.56 -9.66
N ALA A 291 2.99 -16.73 -9.41
CA ALA A 291 2.07 -15.63 -9.13
C ALA A 291 2.39 -14.93 -7.78
N LEU A 292 2.83 -15.69 -6.77
CA LEU A 292 3.31 -15.11 -5.51
C LEU A 292 4.56 -14.26 -5.72
N PHE A 293 5.50 -14.74 -6.52
CA PHE A 293 6.73 -13.99 -6.82
C PHE A 293 6.43 -12.72 -7.63
N GLU A 294 5.59 -12.81 -8.66
CA GLU A 294 5.11 -11.65 -9.41
C GLU A 294 4.49 -10.61 -8.49
N ASN A 295 3.55 -11.04 -7.61
CA ASN A 295 2.94 -10.13 -6.63
C ASN A 295 3.98 -9.52 -5.68
N ALA A 296 4.90 -10.33 -5.14
CA ALA A 296 5.94 -9.87 -4.23
C ALA A 296 6.81 -8.79 -4.90
N PHE A 297 7.27 -9.03 -6.12
CA PHE A 297 8.08 -8.08 -6.87
C PHE A 297 7.34 -6.77 -7.11
N ILE A 298 6.10 -6.82 -7.60
CA ILE A 298 5.31 -5.62 -7.89
C ILE A 298 5.06 -4.79 -6.62
N VAL A 299 4.80 -5.45 -5.49
CA VAL A 299 4.65 -4.75 -4.20
C VAL A 299 5.96 -4.12 -3.75
N GLU A 300 7.10 -4.82 -3.86
CA GLU A 300 8.42 -4.26 -3.53
C GLU A 300 8.76 -3.07 -4.44
N ARG A 301 8.45 -3.13 -5.74
CA ARG A 301 8.57 -1.98 -6.65
C ARG A 301 7.69 -0.81 -6.19
N LYS A 302 6.44 -1.07 -5.82
CA LYS A 302 5.53 -0.02 -5.32
C LYS A 302 6.05 0.64 -4.05
N LYS A 303 6.61 -0.15 -3.13
CA LYS A 303 7.28 0.37 -1.92
C LYS A 303 8.47 1.25 -2.30
N TYR A 304 9.36 0.75 -3.17
CA TYR A 304 10.52 1.50 -3.67
C TYR A 304 10.12 2.84 -4.28
N LEU A 305 9.16 2.86 -5.19
CA LEU A 305 8.67 4.09 -5.80
C LEU A 305 8.10 5.09 -4.77
N GLY A 306 7.54 4.57 -3.67
CA GLY A 306 6.98 5.40 -2.59
C GLY A 306 8.02 6.24 -1.84
N TRP A 307 9.29 5.82 -1.77
CA TRP A 307 10.36 6.58 -1.15
C TRP A 307 11.43 7.09 -2.12
N SER A 308 11.43 6.64 -3.38
CA SER A 308 12.35 7.12 -4.42
C SER A 308 12.08 8.56 -4.85
N GLU A 309 10.97 9.15 -4.38
CA GLU A 309 10.54 10.51 -4.72
C GLU A 309 10.40 10.74 -6.23
N ASP A 310 10.09 9.69 -7.00
CA ASP A 310 9.73 9.81 -8.41
C ASP A 310 8.20 9.80 -8.59
N PRO A 311 7.54 10.97 -8.54
CA PRO A 311 6.10 11.07 -8.67
C PRO A 311 5.60 10.82 -10.09
N LEU A 312 6.49 10.75 -11.07
CA LEU A 312 6.16 10.59 -12.47
C LEU A 312 6.04 9.11 -12.87
N THR A 313 6.67 8.21 -12.12
CA THR A 313 6.63 6.79 -12.44
C THR A 313 5.30 6.17 -12.06
N GLN A 314 4.63 5.60 -13.04
CA GLN A 314 3.39 4.86 -12.90
C GLN A 314 3.56 3.41 -13.35
N GLY A 315 2.89 2.49 -12.63
CA GLY A 315 2.97 1.05 -12.88
C GLY A 315 1.72 0.51 -13.57
N TYR A 316 1.94 -0.36 -14.55
CA TYR A 316 0.93 -0.99 -15.38
C TYR A 316 1.29 -2.47 -15.61
N PHE A 317 0.40 -3.25 -16.22
CA PHE A 317 0.74 -4.47 -16.93
C PHE A 317 0.48 -4.25 -18.43
N TRP A 318 1.08 -5.07 -19.29
CA TRP A 318 0.78 -5.00 -20.72
C TRP A 318 0.35 -6.36 -21.24
N ARG A 319 -0.74 -6.39 -21.99
CA ARG A 319 -1.27 -7.61 -22.59
C ARG A 319 -2.01 -7.33 -23.89
N THR A 320 -1.89 -8.26 -24.84
CA THR A 320 -2.60 -8.21 -26.12
C THR A 320 -3.76 -9.20 -26.16
N VAL A 321 -4.65 -9.02 -27.14
CA VAL A 321 -5.72 -9.99 -27.43
C VAL A 321 -5.16 -11.36 -27.81
N SER A 322 -3.95 -11.41 -28.45
CA SER A 322 -3.23 -12.65 -28.77
C SER A 322 -2.46 -13.25 -27.62
N GLN A 323 -2.72 -12.81 -26.38
CA GLN A 323 -2.13 -13.35 -25.13
C GLN A 323 -0.62 -13.13 -24.99
N GLN A 324 -0.01 -12.19 -25.71
CA GLN A 324 1.33 -11.72 -25.37
C GLN A 324 1.23 -10.79 -24.18
N GLU A 325 2.11 -10.95 -23.21
CA GLU A 325 2.03 -10.26 -21.91
C GLU A 325 3.42 -9.79 -21.45
N VAL A 326 3.45 -8.67 -20.70
CA VAL A 326 4.55 -8.23 -19.85
C VAL A 326 3.95 -8.02 -18.46
N ASP A 327 4.48 -8.73 -17.47
CA ASP A 327 3.89 -8.83 -16.14
C ASP A 327 3.75 -7.45 -15.48
N TYR A 328 4.78 -6.61 -15.59
CA TYR A 328 4.74 -5.25 -15.04
C TYR A 328 5.48 -4.27 -15.95
N VAL A 329 4.93 -3.09 -16.12
CA VAL A 329 5.47 -2.02 -16.97
C VAL A 329 5.50 -0.74 -16.17
N GLU A 330 6.63 -0.07 -16.11
CA GLU A 330 6.77 1.26 -15.50
C GLU A 330 7.00 2.31 -16.58
N GLN A 331 6.22 3.39 -16.49
CA GLN A 331 6.37 4.58 -17.33
C GLN A 331 6.77 5.76 -16.45
N SER A 332 7.89 6.42 -16.80
CA SER A 332 8.31 7.69 -16.21
C SER A 332 8.63 8.67 -17.34
N GLY A 333 7.72 9.61 -17.59
CA GLY A 333 7.81 10.49 -18.74
C GLY A 333 7.85 9.70 -20.06
N ALA A 334 8.94 9.84 -20.82
CA ALA A 334 9.17 9.08 -22.06
C ALA A 334 9.86 7.73 -21.84
N SER A 335 10.35 7.44 -20.64
CA SER A 335 11.01 6.18 -20.32
C SER A 335 9.98 5.09 -20.06
N LEU A 336 10.19 3.92 -20.66
CA LEU A 336 9.35 2.74 -20.48
C LEU A 336 10.23 1.53 -20.14
N VAL A 337 9.89 0.81 -19.08
CA VAL A 337 10.58 -0.40 -18.66
C VAL A 337 9.56 -1.50 -18.44
N GLY A 338 9.71 -2.62 -19.14
CA GLY A 338 8.93 -3.83 -18.93
C GLY A 338 9.69 -4.83 -18.04
N TYR A 339 9.01 -5.42 -17.09
CA TYR A 339 9.53 -6.45 -16.19
C TYR A 339 8.77 -7.75 -16.40
N GLU A 340 9.52 -8.84 -16.60
CA GLU A 340 8.97 -10.18 -16.69
C GLU A 340 9.45 -11.00 -15.51
N CYS A 341 8.52 -11.44 -14.66
CA CYS A 341 8.83 -12.13 -13.41
C CYS A 341 8.85 -13.64 -13.59
N LYS A 342 9.96 -14.29 -13.22
CA LYS A 342 10.08 -15.74 -13.23
C LYS A 342 10.67 -16.21 -11.91
N TRP A 343 10.00 -17.15 -11.25
CA TRP A 343 10.55 -17.74 -10.03
C TRP A 343 11.90 -18.38 -10.23
N SER A 344 12.07 -19.12 -11.35
CA SER A 344 13.31 -19.82 -11.70
C SER A 344 13.99 -19.14 -12.89
N ASP A 345 15.32 -19.05 -12.84
CA ASP A 345 16.19 -18.51 -13.90
C ASP A 345 16.55 -19.54 -14.99
N THR A 346 15.91 -20.71 -14.97
CA THR A 346 16.17 -21.79 -15.96
C THR A 346 15.80 -21.42 -17.40
N LYS A 347 14.89 -20.44 -17.57
CA LYS A 347 14.50 -19.91 -18.88
C LYS A 347 14.58 -18.41 -18.88
N VAL A 348 15.39 -17.85 -19.77
CA VAL A 348 15.41 -16.39 -19.97
C VAL A 348 14.18 -15.99 -20.78
N PRO A 349 13.30 -15.13 -20.25
CA PRO A 349 12.16 -14.66 -20.99
C PRO A 349 12.60 -13.79 -22.17
N THR A 350 11.91 -13.94 -23.28
CA THR A 350 12.15 -13.12 -24.46
C THR A 350 11.12 -11.98 -24.51
N VAL A 351 11.55 -10.82 -25.00
CA VAL A 351 10.64 -9.68 -25.18
C VAL A 351 9.49 -10.11 -26.09
N PRO A 352 8.22 -9.92 -25.71
CA PRO A 352 7.10 -10.22 -26.58
C PRO A 352 7.21 -9.44 -27.90
N PRO A 353 7.12 -10.10 -29.08
CA PRO A 353 7.35 -9.45 -30.37
C PRO A 353 6.49 -8.22 -30.62
N GLN A 354 5.25 -8.25 -30.18
CA GLN A 354 4.34 -7.10 -30.33
C GLN A 354 4.71 -5.95 -29.38
N PHE A 355 5.19 -6.24 -28.16
CA PHE A 355 5.69 -5.23 -27.24
C PHE A 355 6.91 -4.51 -27.84
N ALA A 356 7.92 -5.28 -28.30
CA ALA A 356 9.11 -4.73 -28.92
C ALA A 356 8.81 -3.88 -30.17
N ARG A 357 7.82 -4.31 -30.98
CA ARG A 357 7.40 -3.57 -32.17
C ARG A 357 6.67 -2.28 -31.83
N THR A 358 5.81 -2.31 -30.80
CA THR A 358 5.00 -1.16 -30.40
C THR A 358 5.82 -0.13 -29.61
N TYR A 359 6.78 -0.60 -28.80
CA TYR A 359 7.60 0.23 -27.91
C TYR A 359 9.09 -0.05 -28.13
N PRO A 360 9.67 0.33 -29.30
CA PRO A 360 11.04 -0.04 -29.67
C PRO A 360 12.12 0.59 -28.77
N GLN A 361 11.78 1.63 -27.99
CA GLN A 361 12.67 2.29 -27.03
C GLN A 361 12.52 1.76 -25.60
N ALA A 362 11.58 0.85 -25.37
CA ALA A 362 11.36 0.28 -24.04
C ALA A 362 12.54 -0.64 -23.65
N ARG A 363 12.98 -0.53 -22.39
CA ARG A 363 13.85 -1.53 -21.79
C ARG A 363 13.02 -2.73 -21.35
N PHE A 364 13.62 -3.89 -21.31
CA PHE A 364 12.99 -5.12 -20.85
C PHE A 364 13.92 -5.86 -19.92
N GLU A 365 13.43 -6.15 -18.72
CA GLU A 365 14.19 -6.74 -17.63
C GLU A 365 13.58 -8.08 -17.21
N ALA A 366 14.39 -9.12 -17.17
CA ALA A 366 14.01 -10.39 -16.59
C ALA A 366 14.28 -10.38 -15.08
N VAL A 367 13.22 -10.61 -14.30
CA VAL A 367 13.28 -10.57 -12.84
C VAL A 367 13.15 -11.97 -12.26
N TYR A 368 14.14 -12.35 -11.46
CA TYR A 368 14.23 -13.65 -10.78
C TYR A 368 14.40 -13.45 -9.28
N ALA A 369 14.19 -14.49 -8.50
CA ALA A 369 14.42 -14.46 -7.06
C ALA A 369 15.87 -14.07 -6.68
N ASN A 370 16.85 -14.38 -7.54
CA ASN A 370 18.25 -14.09 -7.30
C ASN A 370 18.73 -12.72 -7.84
N ASN A 371 17.87 -11.94 -8.51
CA ASN A 371 18.24 -10.59 -8.99
C ASN A 371 17.22 -9.49 -8.68
N TYR A 372 16.01 -9.79 -8.16
CA TYR A 372 14.95 -8.81 -7.99
C TYR A 372 15.35 -7.64 -7.10
N PHE A 373 16.23 -7.87 -6.13
CA PHE A 373 16.60 -6.89 -5.12
C PHE A 373 17.23 -5.62 -5.73
N GLN A 374 18.03 -5.77 -6.80
CA GLN A 374 18.63 -4.63 -7.51
C GLN A 374 17.61 -3.64 -8.08
N PHE A 375 16.37 -4.06 -8.25
CA PHE A 375 15.30 -3.21 -8.73
C PHE A 375 14.48 -2.55 -7.59
N CYS A 376 14.69 -2.96 -6.34
CA CYS A 376 13.82 -2.61 -5.20
C CYS A 376 14.54 -1.95 -4.01
N HIS A 377 15.78 -1.45 -4.17
CA HIS A 377 16.54 -0.87 -3.06
C HIS A 377 17.18 0.49 -3.38
#